data_3a1d3fe8f543dd9bf6ef05551cc1abf4
#
_entry.id   3a1d3fe8f543dd9bf6ef05551cc1abf4
#
_cell.length_a   1.000
_cell.length_b   1.000
_cell.length_c   1.000
_cell.angle_alpha   90.00
_cell.angle_beta   90.00
_cell.angle_gamma   90.00
#
_symmetry.space_group_name_H-M   'P 1'
#
loop_
_entity.id
_entity.type
_entity.pdbx_description
1 polymer ?
#
loop_
_entity_poly.entity_id
_entity_poly.type
_entity_poly.pdbx_seq_one_letter_code
_entity_poly.pdbx_strand_id
1 'polypeptide(L)'
;MVETNYEMNLPRENIHLRCFAHNIMNYRYHWHPDVYELSIVLQGSQEYCCGTETHILLEDDLILTAPGNGHASMRQQPETRAMVLHFPSGTLKFLAKKGYIYQFPSCRSNENSRYEERFCRIRFYVSQIWNALEFGGAYAQLNAKANLELLLITLFTEFDPQQFNLISENDKRRASMRLLLTYVEEHYAEKLALEDLADYAQYNRTYISTLFKQMVGINFHEYLTRVRFQHALNDLTYTRENLTDIALKNGFPDLKTLTTRFRSTLQRTPAEYRASLNPDDVLFEKQRQFLSPQDSVLRKKLAEYAQTGQSR
;
A
#
# COMPACT_ATOMS: atom_id res chain seq x y z
N MET A 1 5.70 -9.10 21.90
CA MET A 1 5.98 -7.68 21.61
C MET A 1 4.71 -7.09 21.03
N VAL A 2 4.29 -5.90 21.48
CA VAL A 2 3.12 -5.20 20.92
C VAL A 2 3.52 -4.66 19.56
N GLU A 3 2.71 -4.93 18.53
CA GLU A 3 2.89 -4.43 17.16
C GLU A 3 2.02 -3.19 16.94
N THR A 4 2.43 -2.28 16.06
CA THR A 4 1.65 -1.10 15.66
C THR A 4 0.53 -1.49 14.69
N ASN A 5 -0.45 -2.19 15.18
CA ASN A 5 -1.67 -2.53 14.46
C ASN A 5 -2.84 -2.36 15.42
N TYR A 6 -3.44 -1.18 15.38
CA TYR A 6 -4.48 -0.78 16.30
C TYR A 6 -5.83 -0.77 15.60
N GLU A 7 -6.83 -1.33 16.28
CA GLU A 7 -8.21 -1.42 15.76
C GLU A 7 -9.19 -0.85 16.79
N MET A 8 -10.20 -0.17 16.29
CA MET A 8 -11.29 0.37 17.12
C MET A 8 -12.62 0.21 16.43
N ASN A 9 -13.57 -0.38 17.13
CA ASN A 9 -14.96 -0.41 16.69
C ASN A 9 -15.74 0.76 17.30
N LEU A 10 -16.48 1.46 16.45
CA LEU A 10 -17.48 2.44 16.83
C LEU A 10 -18.86 1.82 16.59
N PRO A 11 -19.41 1.07 17.56
CA PRO A 11 -20.52 0.14 17.31
C PRO A 11 -21.84 0.83 16.94
N ARG A 12 -22.08 2.06 17.43
CA ARG A 12 -23.30 2.82 17.10
C ARG A 12 -23.39 3.19 15.63
N GLU A 13 -22.26 3.43 15.00
CA GLU A 13 -22.14 3.83 13.59
C GLU A 13 -21.74 2.68 12.67
N ASN A 14 -21.46 1.50 13.23
CA ASN A 14 -20.87 0.36 12.52
C ASN A 14 -19.58 0.73 11.77
N ILE A 15 -18.72 1.54 12.42
CA ILE A 15 -17.44 1.96 11.88
C ILE A 15 -16.33 1.15 12.54
N HIS A 16 -15.52 0.48 11.73
CA HIS A 16 -14.30 -0.21 12.15
C HIS A 16 -13.10 0.55 11.62
N LEU A 17 -12.31 1.15 12.52
CA LEU A 17 -11.08 1.83 12.19
C LEU A 17 -9.90 0.91 12.46
N ARG A 18 -8.93 0.93 11.55
CA ARG A 18 -7.66 0.26 11.73
C ARG A 18 -6.53 1.21 11.35
N CYS A 19 -5.54 1.33 12.23
CA CYS A 19 -4.36 2.14 11.98
C CYS A 19 -3.10 1.31 12.27
N PHE A 20 -2.17 1.27 11.34
CA PHE A 20 -0.93 0.51 11.48
C PHE A 20 0.24 1.21 10.79
N ALA A 21 1.45 0.90 11.27
CA ALA A 21 2.68 1.35 10.64
C ALA A 21 3.56 0.15 10.33
N HIS A 22 4.18 0.16 9.16
CA HIS A 22 4.93 -0.98 8.66
C HIS A 22 6.14 -0.58 7.80
N ASN A 23 7.08 -1.51 7.69
CA ASN A 23 8.13 -1.41 6.68
C ASN A 23 7.53 -1.74 5.31
N ILE A 24 7.80 -0.91 4.31
CA ILE A 24 7.43 -1.23 2.93
C ILE A 24 8.42 -2.28 2.42
N MET A 25 7.94 -3.51 2.33
CA MET A 25 8.76 -4.65 1.90
C MET A 25 8.36 -5.16 0.53
N ASN A 26 7.08 -5.19 0.22
CA ASN A 26 6.50 -6.08 -0.78
C ASN A 26 5.64 -5.34 -1.79
N TYR A 27 5.90 -5.63 -3.07
CA TYR A 27 4.95 -5.34 -4.11
C TYR A 27 3.90 -6.45 -4.16
N ARG A 28 2.76 -6.22 -3.50
CA ARG A 28 1.61 -7.12 -3.58
C ARG A 28 0.41 -6.33 -4.04
N TYR A 29 0.00 -6.55 -5.29
CA TYR A 29 -1.19 -5.89 -5.82
C TYR A 29 -2.45 -6.46 -5.16
N HIS A 30 -3.24 -5.59 -4.55
CA HIS A 30 -4.45 -5.97 -3.84
C HIS A 30 -5.49 -4.84 -3.88
N TRP A 31 -6.68 -5.10 -3.36
CA TRP A 31 -7.73 -4.09 -3.16
C TRP A 31 -8.62 -4.47 -1.99
N HIS A 32 -9.23 -3.47 -1.43
CA HIS A 32 -10.21 -3.60 -0.36
C HIS A 32 -11.60 -3.29 -0.92
N PRO A 33 -12.61 -4.18 -0.83
CA PRO A 33 -13.92 -3.95 -1.44
C PRO A 33 -14.69 -2.82 -0.77
N ASP A 34 -14.53 -2.65 0.56
CA ASP A 34 -15.35 -1.76 1.39
C ASP A 34 -14.53 -0.81 2.26
N VAL A 35 -13.25 -0.62 2.00
CA VAL A 35 -12.34 0.16 2.85
C VAL A 35 -11.62 1.22 2.02
N TYR A 36 -11.60 2.45 2.53
CA TYR A 36 -10.63 3.47 2.12
C TYR A 36 -9.29 3.21 2.80
N GLU A 37 -8.21 3.29 2.04
CA GLU A 37 -6.85 3.21 2.55
C GLU A 37 -6.14 4.55 2.36
N LEU A 38 -5.77 5.18 3.47
CA LEU A 38 -4.92 6.37 3.47
C LEU A 38 -3.51 5.97 3.91
N SER A 39 -2.57 6.04 2.97
CA SER A 39 -1.16 5.72 3.20
C SER A 39 -0.32 6.99 3.29
N ILE A 40 0.56 7.08 4.30
CA ILE A 40 1.48 8.19 4.55
C ILE A 40 2.90 7.64 4.65
N VAL A 41 3.84 8.16 3.87
CA VAL A 41 5.26 7.78 3.95
C VAL A 41 5.90 8.46 5.15
N LEU A 42 6.39 7.68 6.11
CA LEU A 42 7.05 8.20 7.31
C LEU A 42 8.55 8.44 7.11
N GLN A 43 9.17 7.63 6.26
CA GLN A 43 10.59 7.70 5.93
C GLN A 43 10.86 7.05 4.58
N GLY A 44 11.85 7.55 3.86
CA GLY A 44 12.29 6.98 2.58
C GLY A 44 11.37 7.35 1.41
N SER A 45 11.22 6.43 0.48
CA SER A 45 10.36 6.62 -0.70
C SER A 45 9.81 5.30 -1.21
N GLN A 46 8.60 5.38 -1.76
CA GLN A 46 7.94 4.22 -2.38
C GLN A 46 7.35 4.56 -3.74
N GLU A 47 7.41 3.59 -4.64
CA GLU A 47 6.55 3.57 -5.81
C GLU A 47 5.17 3.06 -5.38
N TYR A 48 4.14 3.82 -5.68
CA TYR A 48 2.75 3.47 -5.39
C TYR A 48 1.97 3.37 -6.71
N CYS A 49 1.53 2.18 -7.05
CA CYS A 49 0.66 1.93 -8.20
C CYS A 49 -0.79 1.94 -7.74
N CYS A 50 -1.64 2.72 -8.38
CA CYS A 50 -3.07 2.76 -8.11
C CYS A 50 -3.83 2.82 -9.43
N GLY A 51 -4.59 1.78 -9.75
CA GLY A 51 -5.25 1.66 -11.05
C GLY A 51 -4.23 1.70 -12.20
N THR A 52 -4.37 2.68 -13.10
CA THR A 52 -3.47 2.85 -14.25
C THR A 52 -2.28 3.77 -13.99
N GLU A 53 -2.22 4.39 -12.83
CA GLU A 53 -1.21 5.37 -12.48
C GLU A 53 -0.16 4.81 -11.53
N THR A 54 1.06 5.28 -11.71
CA THR A 54 2.20 4.97 -10.84
C THR A 54 2.80 6.27 -10.34
N HIS A 55 2.98 6.37 -9.03
CA HIS A 55 3.45 7.57 -8.36
C HIS A 55 4.67 7.26 -7.50
N ILE A 56 5.62 8.17 -7.44
CA ILE A 56 6.69 8.13 -6.44
C ILE A 56 6.25 9.00 -5.27
N LEU A 57 6.09 8.36 -4.11
CA LEU A 57 5.78 9.04 -2.85
C LEU A 57 7.05 9.12 -2.02
N LEU A 58 7.38 10.32 -1.60
CA LEU A 58 8.53 10.62 -0.73
C LEU A 58 8.05 10.80 0.72
N GLU A 59 8.99 10.99 1.64
CA GLU A 59 8.70 11.29 3.04
C GLU A 59 7.66 12.41 3.19
N ASP A 60 6.67 12.22 4.05
CA ASP A 60 5.49 13.06 4.28
C ASP A 60 4.46 13.11 3.13
N ASP A 61 4.71 12.44 2.02
CA ASP A 61 3.67 12.27 1.01
C ASP A 61 2.58 11.32 1.50
N LEU A 62 1.36 11.59 1.03
CA LEU A 62 0.21 10.73 1.30
C LEU A 62 -0.62 10.48 0.03
N ILE A 63 -1.36 9.38 0.05
CA ILE A 63 -2.34 9.02 -0.97
C ILE A 63 -3.55 8.36 -0.33
N LEU A 64 -4.75 8.71 -0.83
CA LEU A 64 -5.99 8.05 -0.46
C LEU A 64 -6.45 7.13 -1.61
N THR A 65 -6.58 5.86 -1.31
CA THR A 65 -7.11 4.85 -2.22
C THR A 65 -8.56 4.52 -1.86
N ALA A 66 -9.44 4.64 -2.84
CA ALA A 66 -10.86 4.37 -2.65
C ALA A 66 -11.15 2.85 -2.67
N PRO A 67 -12.28 2.42 -2.05
CA PRO A 67 -12.73 1.04 -2.09
C PRO A 67 -12.79 0.48 -3.51
N GLY A 68 -12.31 -0.73 -3.67
CA GLY A 68 -12.29 -1.42 -4.95
C GLY A 68 -11.21 -0.96 -5.93
N ASN A 69 -10.44 0.06 -5.63
CA ASN A 69 -9.28 0.41 -6.43
C ASN A 69 -8.10 -0.50 -6.07
N GLY A 70 -7.58 -1.18 -7.09
CA GLY A 70 -6.39 -2.00 -6.93
C GLY A 70 -5.15 -1.13 -6.77
N HIS A 71 -4.28 -1.53 -5.84
CA HIS A 71 -3.06 -0.80 -5.56
C HIS A 71 -1.93 -1.73 -5.09
N ALA A 72 -0.72 -1.23 -5.20
CA ALA A 72 0.48 -1.86 -4.67
C ALA A 72 1.54 -0.82 -4.36
N SER A 73 2.36 -1.12 -3.37
CA SER A 73 3.51 -0.28 -3.02
C SER A 73 4.81 -1.07 -3.12
N MET A 74 5.88 -0.41 -3.53
CA MET A 74 7.20 -0.99 -3.59
C MET A 74 8.22 0.05 -3.11
N ARG A 75 9.04 -0.33 -2.12
CA ARG A 75 10.10 0.55 -1.63
C ARG A 75 11.09 0.89 -2.74
N GLN A 76 11.52 2.14 -2.77
CA GLN A 76 12.61 2.62 -3.60
C GLN A 76 13.91 2.81 -2.80
N GLN A 77 13.82 2.78 -1.47
CA GLN A 77 14.94 2.88 -0.53
C GLN A 77 14.84 1.78 0.53
N PRO A 78 15.97 1.30 1.10
CA PRO A 78 15.98 0.18 2.03
C PRO A 78 15.08 0.33 3.26
N GLU A 79 15.07 1.51 3.86
CA GLU A 79 14.35 1.79 5.11
C GLU A 79 13.05 2.58 4.90
N THR A 80 12.28 2.22 3.87
CA THR A 80 11.01 2.88 3.61
C THR A 80 9.94 2.40 4.59
N ARG A 81 9.33 3.35 5.30
CA ARG A 81 8.28 3.12 6.32
C ARG A 81 7.04 3.91 5.97
N ALA A 82 5.88 3.30 6.20
CA ALA A 82 4.60 3.96 6.01
C ALA A 82 3.66 3.74 7.19
N MET A 83 2.76 4.69 7.38
CA MET A 83 1.60 4.58 8.25
C MET A 83 0.34 4.51 7.39
N VAL A 84 -0.59 3.66 7.76
CA VAL A 84 -1.83 3.42 7.02
C VAL A 84 -3.01 3.58 7.96
N LEU A 85 -4.03 4.32 7.52
CA LEU A 85 -5.35 4.38 8.13
C LEU A 85 -6.36 3.72 7.21
N HIS A 86 -7.08 2.72 7.71
CA HIS A 86 -8.24 2.11 7.09
C HIS A 86 -9.54 2.62 7.74
N PHE A 87 -10.49 3.04 6.92
CA PHE A 87 -11.84 3.34 7.38
C PHE A 87 -12.88 2.82 6.36
N PRO A 88 -14.06 2.34 6.82
CA PRO A 88 -15.01 1.69 5.93
C PRO A 88 -15.74 2.68 5.01
N SER A 89 -16.08 2.22 3.82
CA SER A 89 -16.87 3.00 2.84
C SER A 89 -18.24 3.41 3.40
N GLY A 90 -18.73 2.65 4.38
CA GLY A 90 -19.97 2.95 5.09
C GLY A 90 -20.02 4.32 5.74
N THR A 91 -18.86 4.91 6.10
CA THR A 91 -18.76 6.26 6.66
C THR A 91 -19.32 7.35 5.74
N LEU A 92 -19.32 7.11 4.42
CA LEU A 92 -19.77 8.08 3.41
C LEU A 92 -21.08 7.67 2.71
N LYS A 93 -21.66 6.52 3.07
CA LYS A 93 -22.87 5.99 2.39
C LYS A 93 -24.08 6.94 2.44
N PHE A 94 -24.21 7.73 3.50
CA PHE A 94 -25.34 8.67 3.63
C PHE A 94 -25.24 9.86 2.68
N LEU A 95 -24.07 10.16 2.14
CA LEU A 95 -23.85 11.23 1.15
C LEU A 95 -23.90 10.68 -0.28
N ALA A 96 -23.65 9.41 -0.49
CA ALA A 96 -23.59 8.81 -1.82
C ALA A 96 -24.96 8.29 -2.29
N LYS A 97 -25.20 8.29 -3.60
CA LYS A 97 -26.35 7.56 -4.19
C LYS A 97 -26.22 6.08 -3.92
N LYS A 98 -27.35 5.37 -3.82
CA LYS A 98 -27.35 3.91 -3.62
C LYS A 98 -26.53 3.20 -4.71
N GLY A 99 -25.57 2.40 -4.30
CA GLY A 99 -24.65 1.69 -5.21
C GLY A 99 -23.42 2.49 -5.65
N TYR A 100 -23.27 3.73 -5.16
CA TYR A 100 -22.12 4.58 -5.44
C TYR A 100 -21.23 4.75 -4.21
N ILE A 101 -19.95 4.99 -4.46
CA ILE A 101 -18.97 5.48 -3.47
C ILE A 101 -18.37 6.79 -3.96
N TYR A 102 -17.76 7.51 -3.04
CA TYR A 102 -16.92 8.66 -3.40
C TYR A 102 -15.48 8.22 -3.66
N GLN A 103 -14.86 8.83 -4.65
CA GLN A 103 -13.44 8.81 -4.90
C GLN A 103 -12.90 10.23 -4.80
N PHE A 104 -11.66 10.37 -4.39
CA PHE A 104 -10.96 11.65 -4.24
C PHE A 104 -9.64 11.60 -5.04
N PRO A 105 -9.68 11.65 -6.38
CA PRO A 105 -8.50 11.42 -7.22
C PRO A 105 -7.36 12.40 -6.95
N SER A 106 -7.69 13.63 -6.53
CA SER A 106 -6.72 14.67 -6.18
C SER A 106 -6.13 14.52 -4.77
N CYS A 107 -6.63 13.57 -3.93
CA CYS A 107 -6.09 13.35 -2.58
C CYS A 107 -4.80 12.53 -2.62
N ARG A 108 -3.79 13.12 -3.22
CA ARG A 108 -2.42 12.65 -3.31
C ARG A 108 -1.48 13.84 -3.27
N SER A 109 -0.56 13.84 -2.33
CA SER A 109 0.50 14.86 -2.27
C SER A 109 1.72 14.46 -3.10
N ASN A 110 2.60 15.42 -3.33
CA ASN A 110 3.89 15.26 -3.99
C ASN A 110 4.89 16.28 -3.42
N GLU A 111 6.12 16.31 -3.93
CA GLU A 111 7.18 17.19 -3.47
C GLU A 111 6.81 18.68 -3.41
N ASN A 112 5.88 19.14 -4.26
CA ASN A 112 5.47 20.54 -4.33
C ASN A 112 4.27 20.85 -3.41
N SER A 113 3.46 19.85 -3.06
CA SER A 113 2.19 20.06 -2.37
C SER A 113 2.13 19.46 -0.96
N ARG A 114 3.06 18.58 -0.56
CA ARG A 114 2.99 17.85 0.72
C ARG A 114 2.82 18.71 1.97
N TYR A 115 3.31 19.95 1.92
CA TYR A 115 3.19 20.90 3.04
C TYR A 115 2.05 21.91 2.88
N GLU A 116 1.20 21.78 1.86
CA GLU A 116 -0.05 22.53 1.79
C GLU A 116 -0.94 22.20 2.99
N GLU A 117 -1.70 23.20 3.45
CA GLU A 117 -2.52 23.11 4.67
C GLU A 117 -3.46 21.90 4.67
N ARG A 118 -4.09 21.59 3.51
CA ARG A 118 -5.01 20.45 3.37
C ARG A 118 -4.33 19.11 3.68
N PHE A 119 -3.08 18.89 3.25
CA PHE A 119 -2.34 17.67 3.54
C PHE A 119 -1.79 17.63 4.97
N CYS A 120 -1.40 18.80 5.51
CA CYS A 120 -1.01 18.92 6.91
C CYS A 120 -2.18 18.58 7.84
N ARG A 121 -3.40 19.06 7.55
CA ARG A 121 -4.61 18.73 8.31
C ARG A 121 -4.92 17.23 8.27
N ILE A 122 -4.79 16.58 7.11
CA ILE A 122 -4.98 15.12 7.02
C ILE A 122 -4.00 14.39 7.93
N ARG A 123 -2.70 14.69 7.87
CA ARG A 123 -1.69 14.08 8.74
C ARG A 123 -1.97 14.33 10.22
N PHE A 124 -2.41 15.53 10.58
CA PHE A 124 -2.83 15.85 11.93
C PHE A 124 -3.99 14.96 12.39
N TYR A 125 -5.10 14.87 11.64
CA TYR A 125 -6.24 14.04 12.04
C TYR A 125 -5.86 12.56 12.15
N VAL A 126 -5.04 12.05 11.23
CA VAL A 126 -4.55 10.67 11.31
C VAL A 126 -3.71 10.45 12.56
N SER A 127 -2.86 11.40 12.94
CA SER A 127 -2.07 11.31 14.18
C SER A 127 -2.96 11.29 15.44
N GLN A 128 -4.06 12.07 15.45
CA GLN A 128 -5.01 12.09 16.57
C GLN A 128 -5.82 10.77 16.63
N ILE A 129 -6.24 10.23 15.49
CA ILE A 129 -6.88 8.91 15.41
C ILE A 129 -5.92 7.84 15.92
N TRP A 130 -4.66 7.85 15.47
CA TRP A 130 -3.62 6.94 15.96
C TRP A 130 -3.52 6.96 17.48
N ASN A 131 -3.34 8.16 18.07
CA ASN A 131 -3.21 8.33 19.51
C ASN A 131 -4.46 7.80 20.26
N ALA A 132 -5.65 8.04 19.72
CA ALA A 132 -6.89 7.54 20.33
C ALA A 132 -6.95 6.00 20.31
N LEU A 133 -6.51 5.36 19.22
CA LEU A 133 -6.49 3.91 19.10
C LEU A 133 -5.41 3.28 20.00
N GLU A 134 -4.23 3.89 20.06
CA GLU A 134 -3.09 3.35 20.81
C GLU A 134 -3.26 3.48 22.33
N PHE A 135 -3.61 4.68 22.79
CA PHE A 135 -3.65 4.95 24.24
C PHE A 135 -5.00 4.65 24.87
N GLY A 136 -6.06 4.54 24.05
CA GLY A 136 -7.40 4.25 24.55
C GLY A 136 -7.95 5.32 25.49
N GLY A 137 -8.69 4.87 26.53
CA GLY A 137 -9.25 5.72 27.56
C GLY A 137 -10.73 6.07 27.35
N ALA A 138 -11.32 6.78 28.32
CA ALA A 138 -12.76 7.01 28.40
C ALA A 138 -13.35 7.75 27.19
N TYR A 139 -12.54 8.59 26.53
CA TYR A 139 -12.97 9.41 25.38
C TYR A 139 -12.33 9.01 24.06
N ALA A 140 -11.61 7.89 24.01
CA ALA A 140 -10.88 7.47 22.82
C ALA A 140 -11.79 7.31 21.60
N GLN A 141 -12.95 6.67 21.76
CA GLN A 141 -13.92 6.52 20.66
C GLN A 141 -14.46 7.86 20.17
N LEU A 142 -14.74 8.78 21.10
CA LEU A 142 -15.22 10.13 20.73
C LEU A 142 -14.14 10.91 19.99
N ASN A 143 -12.88 10.83 20.45
CA ASN A 143 -11.74 11.49 19.83
C ASN A 143 -11.49 10.93 18.41
N ALA A 144 -11.42 9.60 18.27
CA ALA A 144 -11.23 8.95 16.97
C ALA A 144 -12.35 9.33 15.98
N LYS A 145 -13.60 9.31 16.44
CA LYS A 145 -14.76 9.70 15.63
C LYS A 145 -14.69 11.16 15.19
N ALA A 146 -14.47 12.09 16.10
CA ALA A 146 -14.39 13.52 15.78
C ALA A 146 -13.30 13.83 14.76
N ASN A 147 -12.11 13.23 14.92
CA ASN A 147 -11.01 13.42 13.98
C ASN A 147 -11.29 12.74 12.63
N LEU A 148 -11.97 11.59 12.59
CA LEU A 148 -12.44 10.99 11.35
C LEU A 148 -13.43 11.92 10.63
N GLU A 149 -14.42 12.48 11.32
CA GLU A 149 -15.39 13.40 10.74
C GLU A 149 -14.71 14.67 10.17
N LEU A 150 -13.74 15.24 10.89
CA LEU A 150 -12.93 16.37 10.40
C LEU A 150 -12.09 16.01 9.18
N LEU A 151 -11.51 14.80 9.15
CA LEU A 151 -10.81 14.28 7.98
C LEU A 151 -11.76 14.16 6.78
N LEU A 152 -12.96 13.60 6.98
CA LEU A 152 -13.97 13.49 5.91
C LEU A 152 -14.41 14.86 5.41
N ILE A 153 -14.67 15.84 6.29
CA ILE A 153 -14.97 17.21 5.90
C ILE A 153 -13.84 17.77 5.02
N THR A 154 -12.59 17.60 5.42
CA THR A 154 -11.43 18.06 4.64
C THR A 154 -11.39 17.40 3.26
N LEU A 155 -11.70 16.09 3.16
CA LEU A 155 -11.76 15.42 1.86
C LEU A 155 -12.82 16.04 0.94
N PHE A 156 -13.99 16.38 1.45
CA PHE A 156 -15.07 16.96 0.65
C PHE A 156 -14.86 18.44 0.32
N THR A 157 -14.19 19.21 1.16
CA THR A 157 -13.97 20.65 0.95
C THR A 157 -12.73 20.98 0.14
N GLU A 158 -11.71 20.13 0.18
CA GLU A 158 -10.39 20.44 -0.40
C GLU A 158 -10.01 19.55 -1.60
N PHE A 159 -10.76 18.46 -1.84
CA PHE A 159 -10.48 17.53 -2.94
C PHE A 159 -11.76 17.23 -3.70
N ASP A 160 -11.73 17.30 -5.03
CA ASP A 160 -12.91 17.10 -5.88
C ASP A 160 -13.51 15.71 -5.71
N PRO A 161 -14.62 15.54 -4.95
CA PRO A 161 -15.24 14.25 -4.73
C PRO A 161 -15.98 13.80 -6.00
N GLN A 162 -15.66 12.62 -6.49
CA GLN A 162 -16.33 12.00 -7.64
C GLN A 162 -17.14 10.80 -7.19
N GLN A 163 -18.40 10.69 -7.65
CA GLN A 163 -19.22 9.50 -7.40
C GLN A 163 -18.90 8.40 -8.41
N PHE A 164 -18.60 7.22 -7.92
CA PHE A 164 -18.27 6.06 -8.73
C PHE A 164 -19.23 4.90 -8.42
N ASN A 165 -19.77 4.27 -9.47
CA ASN A 165 -20.70 3.14 -9.32
C ASN A 165 -19.95 1.84 -9.01
N LEU A 166 -20.24 1.24 -7.84
CA LEU A 166 -19.66 -0.06 -7.44
C LEU A 166 -20.31 -1.27 -8.12
N ILE A 167 -21.56 -1.13 -8.59
CA ILE A 167 -22.43 -2.26 -8.98
C ILE A 167 -22.24 -2.67 -10.46
N SER A 168 -21.43 -1.95 -11.25
CA SER A 168 -21.29 -2.23 -12.66
C SER A 168 -20.34 -3.42 -12.97
N GLU A 169 -20.22 -3.80 -14.25
CA GLU A 169 -19.36 -4.86 -14.84
C GLU A 169 -17.99 -5.15 -14.19
N ASN A 170 -17.56 -4.26 -13.27
CA ASN A 170 -16.32 -4.35 -12.53
C ASN A 170 -16.22 -5.57 -11.58
N ASP A 171 -17.33 -6.13 -11.08
CA ASP A 171 -17.24 -7.26 -10.13
C ASP A 171 -16.76 -8.54 -10.83
N LYS A 172 -17.22 -8.78 -12.06
CA LYS A 172 -16.72 -9.90 -12.88
C LYS A 172 -15.25 -9.69 -13.25
N ARG A 173 -14.88 -8.46 -13.66
CA ARG A 173 -13.49 -8.12 -13.98
C ARG A 173 -12.57 -8.25 -12.76
N ARG A 174 -13.04 -7.83 -11.58
CA ARG A 174 -12.30 -7.98 -10.30
C ARG A 174 -12.13 -9.44 -9.93
N ALA A 175 -13.19 -10.25 -10.06
CA ALA A 175 -13.12 -11.69 -9.82
C ALA A 175 -12.13 -12.38 -10.76
N SER A 176 -12.21 -12.08 -12.07
CA SER A 176 -11.25 -12.59 -13.06
C SER A 176 -9.82 -12.14 -12.75
N MET A 177 -9.62 -10.86 -12.40
CA MET A 177 -8.28 -10.37 -12.06
C MET A 177 -7.75 -11.05 -10.80
N ARG A 178 -8.56 -11.25 -9.76
CA ARG A 178 -8.15 -11.98 -8.55
C ARG A 178 -7.66 -13.37 -8.89
N LEU A 179 -8.42 -14.09 -9.71
CA LEU A 179 -8.07 -15.43 -10.18
C LEU A 179 -6.70 -15.43 -10.88
N LEU A 180 -6.50 -14.46 -11.81
CA LEU A 180 -5.24 -14.32 -12.54
C LEU A 180 -4.06 -13.97 -11.63
N LEU A 181 -4.24 -13.06 -10.67
CA LEU A 181 -3.19 -12.68 -9.73
C LEU A 181 -2.80 -13.85 -8.83
N THR A 182 -3.79 -14.63 -8.34
CA THR A 182 -3.53 -15.86 -7.58
C THR A 182 -2.74 -16.86 -8.42
N TYR A 183 -3.13 -17.08 -9.68
CA TYR A 183 -2.41 -17.96 -10.58
C TYR A 183 -0.96 -17.52 -10.82
N VAL A 184 -0.73 -16.21 -10.99
CA VAL A 184 0.63 -15.68 -11.12
C VAL A 184 1.46 -15.91 -9.84
N GLU A 185 0.87 -15.70 -8.66
CA GLU A 185 1.55 -15.95 -7.37
C GLU A 185 1.89 -17.43 -7.15
N GLU A 186 1.10 -18.35 -7.66
CA GLU A 186 1.36 -19.78 -7.55
C GLU A 186 2.40 -20.29 -8.57
N HIS A 187 2.52 -19.60 -9.73
CA HIS A 187 3.34 -20.06 -10.86
C HIS A 187 4.47 -19.09 -11.25
N TYR A 188 4.75 -18.03 -10.45
CA TYR A 188 5.69 -16.96 -10.84
C TYR A 188 7.10 -17.46 -11.19
N ALA A 189 7.55 -18.54 -10.55
CA ALA A 189 8.88 -19.10 -10.76
C ALA A 189 9.02 -19.86 -12.10
N GLU A 190 7.91 -20.26 -12.67
CA GLU A 190 7.86 -21.04 -13.92
C GLU A 190 7.98 -20.14 -15.17
N LYS A 191 8.14 -20.77 -16.33
CA LYS A 191 8.05 -20.05 -17.60
C LYS A 191 6.59 -19.70 -17.86
N LEU A 192 6.17 -18.54 -17.40
CA LEU A 192 4.79 -18.07 -17.49
C LEU A 192 4.65 -16.98 -18.56
N ALA A 193 3.74 -17.17 -19.50
CA ALA A 193 3.40 -16.23 -20.55
C ALA A 193 1.95 -15.73 -20.42
N LEU A 194 1.62 -14.68 -21.16
CA LEU A 194 0.27 -14.11 -21.15
C LEU A 194 -0.77 -15.10 -21.72
N GLU A 195 -0.34 -15.98 -22.62
CA GLU A 195 -1.13 -17.05 -23.19
C GLU A 195 -1.60 -18.03 -22.13
N ASP A 196 -0.73 -18.42 -21.19
CA ASP A 196 -1.08 -19.34 -20.09
C ASP A 196 -2.20 -18.78 -19.21
N LEU A 197 -2.17 -17.46 -18.97
CA LEU A 197 -3.23 -16.77 -18.24
C LEU A 197 -4.55 -16.72 -19.04
N ALA A 198 -4.45 -16.50 -20.34
CA ALA A 198 -5.60 -16.46 -21.23
C ALA A 198 -6.31 -17.83 -21.28
N ASP A 199 -5.54 -18.90 -21.41
CA ASP A 199 -6.04 -20.28 -21.41
C ASP A 199 -6.64 -20.65 -20.05
N TYR A 200 -5.94 -20.32 -18.95
CA TYR A 200 -6.44 -20.57 -17.58
C TYR A 200 -7.78 -19.88 -17.30
N ALA A 201 -7.93 -18.62 -17.68
CA ALA A 201 -9.14 -17.85 -17.44
C ALA A 201 -10.20 -18.02 -18.55
N GLN A 202 -9.92 -18.80 -19.61
CA GLN A 202 -10.78 -19.00 -20.79
C GLN A 202 -11.15 -17.68 -21.49
N TYR A 203 -10.18 -16.78 -21.62
CA TYR A 203 -10.30 -15.53 -22.35
C TYR A 203 -9.27 -15.49 -23.49
N ASN A 204 -9.45 -14.56 -24.42
CA ASN A 204 -8.41 -14.33 -25.42
C ASN A 204 -7.26 -13.47 -24.85
N ARG A 205 -6.08 -13.63 -25.41
CA ARG A 205 -4.84 -12.93 -25.01
C ARG A 205 -4.99 -11.40 -24.98
N THR A 206 -5.69 -10.84 -25.98
CA THR A 206 -5.88 -9.39 -26.08
C THR A 206 -6.72 -8.85 -24.90
N TYR A 207 -7.77 -9.58 -24.53
CA TYR A 207 -8.60 -9.22 -23.37
C TYR A 207 -7.78 -9.25 -22.08
N ILE A 208 -7.00 -10.31 -21.84
CA ILE A 208 -6.16 -10.41 -20.64
C ILE A 208 -5.11 -9.29 -20.59
N SER A 209 -4.45 -9.00 -21.72
CA SER A 209 -3.49 -7.89 -21.81
C SER A 209 -4.13 -6.55 -21.43
N THR A 210 -5.32 -6.28 -21.97
CA THR A 210 -6.07 -5.06 -21.70
C THR A 210 -6.54 -5.00 -20.25
N LEU A 211 -7.04 -6.13 -19.73
CA LEU A 211 -7.51 -6.25 -18.34
C LEU A 211 -6.38 -5.97 -17.35
N PHE A 212 -5.18 -6.56 -17.57
CA PHE A 212 -4.01 -6.28 -16.75
C PHE A 212 -3.68 -4.79 -16.76
N LYS A 213 -3.56 -4.18 -17.92
CA LYS A 213 -3.21 -2.76 -18.02
C LYS A 213 -4.27 -1.85 -17.40
N GLN A 214 -5.55 -2.17 -17.52
CA GLN A 214 -6.65 -1.38 -16.96
C GLN A 214 -6.80 -1.57 -15.44
N MET A 215 -6.56 -2.77 -14.92
CA MET A 215 -6.79 -3.08 -13.51
C MET A 215 -5.54 -2.91 -12.65
N VAL A 216 -4.36 -3.22 -13.19
CA VAL A 216 -3.08 -3.23 -12.48
C VAL A 216 -2.20 -2.02 -12.81
N GLY A 217 -2.49 -1.32 -13.91
CA GLY A 217 -1.74 -0.14 -14.38
C GLY A 217 -0.48 -0.46 -15.17
N ILE A 218 0.05 -1.67 -15.03
CA ILE A 218 1.25 -2.16 -15.73
C ILE A 218 0.90 -3.39 -16.57
N ASN A 219 1.77 -3.73 -17.54
CA ASN A 219 1.58 -4.94 -18.31
C ASN A 219 1.92 -6.20 -17.49
N PHE A 220 1.44 -7.35 -17.95
CA PHE A 220 1.66 -8.64 -17.29
C PHE A 220 3.15 -8.96 -17.06
N HIS A 221 4.00 -8.72 -18.06
CA HIS A 221 5.42 -9.03 -17.95
C HIS A 221 6.12 -8.22 -16.85
N GLU A 222 5.83 -6.93 -16.75
CA GLU A 222 6.33 -6.08 -15.66
C GLU A 222 5.79 -6.54 -14.32
N TYR A 223 4.50 -6.88 -14.23
CA TYR A 223 3.90 -7.44 -13.02
C TYR A 223 4.61 -8.72 -12.56
N LEU A 224 4.76 -9.71 -13.47
CA LEU A 224 5.46 -10.95 -13.18
C LEU A 224 6.91 -10.71 -12.72
N THR A 225 7.60 -9.77 -13.38
CA THR A 225 8.98 -9.40 -13.00
C THR A 225 9.02 -8.81 -11.59
N ARG A 226 8.03 -8.03 -11.18
CA ARG A 226 7.93 -7.46 -9.83
C ARG A 226 7.65 -8.53 -8.78
N VAL A 227 6.75 -9.48 -9.07
CA VAL A 227 6.48 -10.63 -8.18
C VAL A 227 7.75 -11.45 -7.98
N ARG A 228 8.43 -11.82 -9.06
CA ARG A 228 9.72 -12.54 -9.00
C ARG A 228 10.78 -11.80 -8.20
N PHE A 229 10.91 -10.50 -8.44
CA PHE A 229 11.86 -9.66 -7.73
C PHE A 229 11.58 -9.64 -6.23
N GLN A 230 10.31 -9.58 -5.86
CA GLN A 230 9.89 -9.61 -4.47
C GLN A 230 10.29 -10.91 -3.76
N HIS A 231 10.01 -12.06 -4.38
CA HIS A 231 10.42 -13.36 -3.84
C HIS A 231 11.94 -13.49 -3.76
N ALA A 232 12.66 -13.03 -4.78
CA ALA A 232 14.12 -13.01 -4.76
C ALA A 232 14.68 -12.10 -3.66
N LEU A 233 14.06 -10.95 -3.42
CA LEU A 233 14.43 -10.04 -2.34
C LEU A 233 14.21 -10.68 -0.97
N ASN A 234 13.10 -11.41 -0.78
CA ASN A 234 12.83 -12.17 0.44
C ASN A 234 13.86 -13.26 0.66
N ASP A 235 14.14 -14.09 -0.35
CA ASP A 235 15.15 -15.13 -0.25
C ASP A 235 16.53 -14.54 0.07
N LEU A 236 16.89 -13.44 -0.57
CA LEU A 236 18.15 -12.75 -0.35
C LEU A 236 18.28 -12.18 1.07
N THR A 237 17.16 -11.73 1.63
CA THR A 237 17.08 -11.17 2.99
C THR A 237 17.13 -12.28 4.05
N TYR A 238 16.40 -13.39 3.83
CA TYR A 238 16.13 -14.39 4.88
C TYR A 238 16.87 -15.70 4.72
N THR A 239 17.65 -15.87 3.65
CA THR A 239 18.42 -17.11 3.41
C THR A 239 19.89 -16.80 3.17
N ARG A 240 20.71 -17.87 3.27
CA ARG A 240 22.13 -17.83 2.90
C ARG A 240 22.39 -18.46 1.52
N GLU A 241 21.35 -18.75 0.75
CA GLU A 241 21.45 -19.30 -0.60
C GLU A 241 22.34 -18.41 -1.48
N ASN A 242 23.03 -19.02 -2.44
CA ASN A 242 23.86 -18.22 -3.34
C ASN A 242 22.99 -17.38 -4.30
N LEU A 243 23.54 -16.30 -4.83
CA LEU A 243 22.78 -15.32 -5.64
C LEU A 243 22.25 -15.90 -6.94
N THR A 244 22.99 -16.86 -7.53
CA THR A 244 22.58 -17.51 -8.78
C THR A 244 21.38 -18.43 -8.53
N ASP A 245 21.41 -19.20 -7.44
CA ASP A 245 20.30 -20.09 -7.09
C ASP A 245 19.05 -19.28 -6.74
N ILE A 246 19.17 -18.17 -6.02
CA ILE A 246 18.06 -17.24 -5.75
C ILE A 246 17.47 -16.71 -7.06
N ALA A 247 18.31 -16.30 -8.02
CA ALA A 247 17.81 -15.81 -9.30
C ALA A 247 16.99 -16.89 -10.02
N LEU A 248 17.55 -18.08 -10.20
CA LEU A 248 16.91 -19.18 -10.94
C LEU A 248 15.65 -19.69 -10.23
N LYS A 249 15.71 -19.90 -8.92
CA LYS A 249 14.58 -20.34 -8.08
C LYS A 249 13.37 -19.38 -8.19
N ASN A 250 13.63 -18.08 -8.34
CA ASN A 250 12.60 -17.08 -8.44
C ASN A 250 12.24 -16.71 -9.90
N GLY A 251 12.56 -17.57 -10.85
CA GLY A 251 12.14 -17.44 -12.24
C GLY A 251 12.89 -16.41 -13.08
N PHE A 252 14.03 -15.88 -12.60
CA PHE A 252 14.94 -15.09 -13.41
C PHE A 252 15.78 -16.02 -14.30
N PRO A 253 16.04 -15.65 -15.57
CA PRO A 253 16.83 -16.49 -16.46
C PRO A 253 18.30 -16.63 -16.00
N ASP A 254 18.82 -15.63 -15.32
CA ASP A 254 20.19 -15.58 -14.83
C ASP A 254 20.35 -14.51 -13.73
N LEU A 255 21.51 -14.55 -13.05
CA LEU A 255 21.90 -13.56 -12.04
C LEU A 255 22.07 -12.15 -12.62
N LYS A 256 22.47 -12.01 -13.88
CA LYS A 256 22.66 -10.70 -14.53
C LYS A 256 21.32 -9.96 -14.62
N THR A 257 20.26 -10.65 -15.00
CA THR A 257 18.90 -10.09 -15.09
C THR A 257 18.38 -9.66 -13.71
N LEU A 258 18.57 -10.49 -12.69
CA LEU A 258 18.25 -10.14 -11.31
C LEU A 258 19.06 -8.92 -10.84
N THR A 259 20.37 -8.88 -11.12
CA THR A 259 21.26 -7.74 -10.77
C THR A 259 20.82 -6.45 -11.43
N THR A 260 20.42 -6.53 -12.71
CA THR A 260 19.90 -5.36 -13.43
C THR A 260 18.64 -4.83 -12.76
N ARG A 261 17.71 -5.73 -12.35
CA ARG A 261 16.50 -5.34 -11.64
C ARG A 261 16.82 -4.73 -10.27
N PHE A 262 17.75 -5.30 -9.51
CA PHE A 262 18.19 -4.75 -8.22
C PHE A 262 18.74 -3.32 -8.38
N ARG A 263 19.61 -3.08 -9.38
CA ARG A 263 20.17 -1.75 -9.65
C ARG A 263 19.08 -0.74 -10.03
N SER A 264 18.15 -1.12 -10.90
CA SER A 264 17.07 -0.23 -11.32
C SER A 264 16.07 0.08 -10.19
N THR A 265 15.87 -0.84 -9.22
CA THR A 265 14.87 -0.69 -8.17
C THR A 265 15.48 -0.15 -6.87
N LEU A 266 16.66 -0.62 -6.47
CA LEU A 266 17.27 -0.31 -5.16
C LEU A 266 18.62 0.40 -5.30
N GLN A 267 19.06 0.70 -6.52
CA GLN A 267 20.36 1.35 -6.83
C GLN A 267 21.57 0.60 -6.22
N ARG A 268 21.41 -0.70 -5.99
CA ARG A 268 22.42 -1.60 -5.40
C ARG A 268 22.40 -2.94 -6.15
N THR A 269 23.49 -3.68 -6.05
CA THR A 269 23.53 -5.08 -6.48
C THR A 269 22.93 -5.99 -5.40
N PRO A 270 22.53 -7.24 -5.74
CA PRO A 270 22.10 -8.22 -4.72
C PRO A 270 23.17 -8.48 -3.64
N ALA A 271 24.46 -8.50 -4.02
CA ALA A 271 25.57 -8.70 -3.10
C ALA A 271 25.73 -7.52 -2.12
N GLU A 272 25.70 -6.28 -2.62
CA GLU A 272 25.76 -5.04 -1.81
C GLU A 272 24.55 -4.96 -0.88
N TYR A 273 23.36 -5.32 -1.37
CA TYR A 273 22.15 -5.37 -0.54
C TYR A 273 22.31 -6.37 0.61
N ARG A 274 22.73 -7.61 0.31
CA ARG A 274 22.96 -8.64 1.34
C ARG A 274 24.03 -8.22 2.35
N ALA A 275 25.12 -7.59 1.91
CA ALA A 275 26.17 -7.10 2.79
C ALA A 275 25.71 -5.95 3.71
N SER A 276 24.68 -5.20 3.32
CA SER A 276 24.09 -4.12 4.11
C SER A 276 23.06 -4.59 5.16
N LEU A 277 22.66 -5.88 5.13
CA LEU A 277 21.73 -6.43 6.12
C LEU A 277 22.48 -6.70 7.42
N ASN A 278 21.94 -6.20 8.52
CA ASN A 278 22.44 -6.55 9.84
C ASN A 278 21.90 -7.96 10.21
N PRO A 279 22.76 -8.93 10.58
CA PRO A 279 22.34 -10.30 10.94
C PRO A 279 21.28 -10.35 12.04
N ASP A 280 21.33 -9.42 12.99
CA ASP A 280 20.37 -9.35 14.10
C ASP A 280 18.98 -8.83 13.62
N ASP A 281 18.95 -7.93 12.63
CA ASP A 281 17.71 -7.42 12.06
C ASP A 281 17.01 -8.46 11.18
N VAL A 282 17.76 -9.31 10.47
CA VAL A 282 17.23 -10.34 9.57
C VAL A 282 16.37 -11.38 10.30
N LEU A 283 16.74 -11.78 11.51
CA LEU A 283 15.97 -12.72 12.33
C LEU A 283 14.71 -12.06 12.92
N PHE A 284 14.76 -10.75 13.17
CA PHE A 284 13.64 -9.97 13.68
C PHE A 284 12.68 -9.50 12.59
N GLU A 285 13.15 -9.17 11.39
CA GLU A 285 12.32 -8.68 10.28
C GLU A 285 11.39 -9.74 9.70
N LYS A 286 11.78 -11.03 9.72
CA LYS A 286 10.91 -12.13 9.25
C LYS A 286 9.59 -12.23 10.03
N GLN A 287 9.56 -11.66 11.24
CA GLN A 287 8.39 -11.62 12.12
C GLN A 287 7.71 -10.24 12.19
N ARG A 288 8.31 -9.17 11.62
CA ARG A 288 7.82 -7.80 11.77
C ARG A 288 7.37 -7.18 10.45
N GLN A 289 6.14 -7.49 10.07
CA GLN A 289 5.43 -6.70 9.07
C GLN A 289 5.14 -5.28 9.63
N PHE A 290 4.85 -5.16 10.92
CA PHE A 290 4.53 -3.91 11.60
C PHE A 290 5.72 -3.35 12.38
N LEU A 291 5.78 -2.01 12.49
CA LEU A 291 6.78 -1.33 13.30
C LEU A 291 6.55 -1.60 14.79
N SER A 292 7.57 -1.37 15.61
CA SER A 292 7.39 -1.32 17.06
C SER A 292 6.65 -0.03 17.45
N PRO A 293 5.79 -0.05 18.49
CA PRO A 293 5.21 1.17 19.06
C PRO A 293 6.26 2.19 19.51
N GLN A 294 7.47 1.74 19.82
CA GLN A 294 8.60 2.60 20.22
C GLN A 294 9.53 2.96 19.04
N ASP A 295 9.12 2.67 17.79
CA ASP A 295 9.92 3.05 16.62
C ASP A 295 10.16 4.57 16.61
N SER A 296 11.42 4.96 16.53
CA SER A 296 11.83 6.37 16.68
C SER A 296 11.30 7.25 15.56
N VAL A 297 11.22 6.72 14.33
CA VAL A 297 10.70 7.46 13.16
C VAL A 297 9.20 7.67 13.31
N LEU A 298 8.47 6.61 13.65
CA LEU A 298 7.03 6.69 13.89
C LEU A 298 6.70 7.71 14.99
N ARG A 299 7.38 7.64 16.14
CA ARG A 299 7.16 8.56 17.26
C ARG A 299 7.46 10.00 16.90
N LYS A 300 8.57 10.23 16.22
CA LYS A 300 8.95 11.57 15.73
C LYS A 300 7.86 12.11 14.81
N LYS A 301 7.43 11.34 13.81
CA LYS A 301 6.42 11.76 12.83
C LYS A 301 5.05 12.03 13.47
N LEU A 302 4.60 11.18 14.39
CA LEU A 302 3.34 11.42 15.10
C LEU A 302 3.39 12.73 15.92
N ALA A 303 4.52 13.03 16.56
CA ALA A 303 4.71 14.28 17.28
C ALA A 303 4.73 15.50 16.35
N GLU A 304 5.44 15.42 15.20
CA GLU A 304 5.47 16.48 14.18
C GLU A 304 4.07 16.76 13.62
N TYR A 305 3.32 15.71 13.26
CA TYR A 305 1.97 15.84 12.72
C TYR A 305 0.97 16.41 13.72
N ALA A 306 1.11 16.06 15.01
CA ALA A 306 0.28 16.62 16.06
C ALA A 306 0.51 18.13 16.28
N GLN A 307 1.71 18.66 16.01
CA GLN A 307 2.03 20.08 16.14
C GLN A 307 1.50 20.92 14.98
N THR A 308 1.50 20.38 13.74
CA THR A 308 1.08 21.12 12.55
C THR A 308 -0.39 21.54 12.58
N GLY A 309 -1.26 20.86 13.35
CA GLY A 309 -2.67 21.20 13.51
C GLY A 309 -2.97 22.23 14.60
N GLN A 310 -2.00 22.61 15.42
CA GLN A 310 -2.18 23.60 16.51
C GLN A 310 -1.77 25.04 16.11
N SER A 311 -1.15 25.20 14.94
CA SER A 311 -0.61 26.49 14.51
C SER A 311 -1.62 27.27 13.66
N ARG A 312 -2.83 27.53 14.21
CA ARG A 312 -3.69 28.69 13.86
C ARG A 312 -4.93 28.77 14.73
#